data_407a7b4c51b9b87ff5134adb08a00693
#
_entry.id   407a7b4c51b9b87ff5134adb08a00693
#
_cell.length_a   1.000
_cell.length_b   1.000
_cell.length_c   1.000
_cell.angle_alpha   90.00
_cell.angle_beta   90.00
_cell.angle_gamma   90.00
#
_symmetry.space_group_name_H-M   'P 1'
#
loop_
_entity.id
_entity.type
_entity.pdbx_description
1 polymer ?
#
loop_
_entity_poly.entity_id
_entity_poly.type
_entity_poly.pdbx_seq_one_letter_code
_entity_poly.pdbx_strand_id
1 'polypeptide(L)'
;MKKFNIPEMPTFYKNIGQEAERRVRYTLTGEIAKADNLAHNLGTDCLHYQIKGARASVCRGRDIEAYLAEDKATEFIYVTADLKNGYIMSKSEYIEFVKTFGTLTRESAKNGGHEKIRLKHENNEMREWLARA
;
A
#
# COMPACT_ATOMS: atom_id res chain seq x y z
N MET A 1 -11.67 -5.53 -6.66
CA MET A 1 -10.70 -4.40 -6.66
C MET A 1 -11.41 -3.15 -7.14
N LYS A 2 -11.17 -2.03 -6.49
CA LYS A 2 -11.84 -0.76 -6.79
C LYS A 2 -10.80 0.35 -6.94
N LYS A 3 -10.83 1.05 -8.08
CA LYS A 3 -9.97 2.19 -8.34
C LYS A 3 -10.61 3.50 -7.87
N PHE A 4 -9.81 4.40 -7.34
CA PHE A 4 -10.22 5.78 -7.10
C PHE A 4 -9.10 6.74 -7.51
N ASN A 5 -9.49 7.96 -7.86
CA ASN A 5 -8.56 9.01 -8.22
C ASN A 5 -8.20 9.84 -6.98
N ILE A 6 -6.93 10.19 -6.87
CA ILE A 6 -6.43 11.07 -5.83
C ILE A 6 -6.30 12.46 -6.44
N PRO A 7 -6.99 13.49 -5.91
CA PRO A 7 -6.91 14.84 -6.46
C PRO A 7 -5.53 15.44 -6.26
N GLU A 8 -5.15 16.37 -7.12
CA GLU A 8 -3.94 17.15 -6.91
C GLU A 8 -4.07 17.99 -5.64
N MET A 9 -3.00 18.03 -4.87
CA MET A 9 -2.93 18.83 -3.66
C MET A 9 -1.47 19.15 -3.33
N PRO A 10 -1.20 20.21 -2.56
CA PRO A 10 0.15 20.52 -2.12
C PRO A 10 0.74 19.37 -1.30
N THR A 11 2.02 19.10 -1.52
CA THR A 11 2.76 18.09 -0.75
C THR A 11 3.04 18.63 0.64
N PHE A 12 2.70 17.83 1.64
CA PHE A 12 2.92 18.18 3.06
C PHE A 12 4.11 17.41 3.65
N TYR A 13 4.24 16.12 3.33
CA TYR A 13 5.31 15.28 3.84
C TYR A 13 6.36 15.00 2.77
N LYS A 14 7.65 15.03 3.18
CA LYS A 14 8.75 14.61 2.32
C LYS A 14 8.78 13.10 2.12
N ASN A 15 8.40 12.35 3.14
CA ASN A 15 8.31 10.89 3.05
C ASN A 15 7.12 10.52 2.16
N ILE A 16 7.40 9.80 1.07
CA ILE A 16 6.38 9.47 0.08
C ILE A 16 5.29 8.56 0.65
N GLY A 17 5.64 7.65 1.56
CA GLY A 17 4.67 6.78 2.22
C GLY A 17 3.68 7.58 3.07
N GLN A 18 4.18 8.50 3.88
CA GLN A 18 3.33 9.38 4.69
C GLN A 18 2.47 10.30 3.82
N GLU A 19 3.01 10.82 2.73
CA GLU A 19 2.25 11.67 1.81
C GLU A 19 1.16 10.87 1.10
N ALA A 20 1.44 9.64 0.68
CA ALA A 20 0.45 8.74 0.10
C ALA A 20 -0.70 8.47 1.08
N GLU A 21 -0.36 8.15 2.32
CA GLU A 21 -1.35 7.92 3.37
C GLU A 21 -2.22 9.16 3.61
N ARG A 22 -1.63 10.34 3.71
CA ARG A 22 -2.36 11.59 3.89
C ARG A 22 -3.34 11.86 2.74
N ARG A 23 -2.90 11.67 1.50
CA ARG A 23 -3.74 11.90 0.32
C ARG A 23 -4.88 10.91 0.21
N VAL A 24 -4.63 9.66 0.51
CA VAL A 24 -5.67 8.63 0.54
C VAL A 24 -6.72 8.96 1.58
N ARG A 25 -6.30 9.32 2.79
CA ARG A 25 -7.23 9.69 3.83
C ARG A 25 -8.09 10.88 3.44
N TYR A 26 -7.48 11.94 2.93
CA TYR A 26 -8.22 13.10 2.44
C TYR A 26 -9.24 12.71 1.36
N THR A 27 -8.82 11.88 0.41
CA THR A 27 -9.68 11.46 -0.70
C THR A 27 -10.88 10.64 -0.22
N LEU A 28 -10.69 9.75 0.73
CA LEU A 28 -11.74 8.84 1.18
C LEU A 28 -12.61 9.41 2.30
N THR A 29 -12.09 10.31 3.12
CA THR A 29 -12.82 10.82 4.30
C THR A 29 -13.08 12.32 4.26
N GLY A 30 -12.40 13.06 3.39
CA GLY A 30 -12.44 14.52 3.39
C GLY A 30 -11.66 15.17 4.54
N GLU A 31 -10.98 14.39 5.36
CA GLU A 31 -10.24 14.91 6.52
C GLU A 31 -8.76 15.05 6.22
N ILE A 32 -8.21 16.22 6.51
CA ILE A 32 -6.77 16.45 6.53
C ILE A 32 -6.27 16.05 7.91
N ALA A 33 -5.55 14.94 7.98
CA ALA A 33 -5.00 14.46 9.24
C ALA A 33 -3.54 14.08 9.09
N LYS A 34 -2.87 13.94 10.23
CA LYS A 34 -1.49 13.45 10.28
C LYS A 34 -1.41 11.99 9.82
N ALA A 35 -0.33 11.66 9.14
CA ALA A 35 -0.14 10.36 8.54
C ALA A 35 0.02 9.21 9.55
N ASP A 36 0.48 9.50 10.75
CA ASP A 36 0.87 8.53 11.77
C ASP A 36 -0.27 7.66 12.32
N ASN A 37 -1.53 7.97 12.01
CA ASN A 37 -2.69 7.20 12.48
C ASN A 37 -3.59 6.68 11.35
N LEU A 38 -3.10 6.62 10.13
CA LEU A 38 -3.93 6.38 8.95
C LEU A 38 -4.54 5.00 8.89
N ALA A 39 -3.76 3.97 9.19
CA ALA A 39 -4.27 2.60 9.17
C ALA A 39 -5.42 2.40 10.16
N HIS A 40 -5.45 3.18 11.22
CA HIS A 40 -6.47 3.09 12.26
C HIS A 40 -7.67 4.00 12.04
N ASN A 41 -7.52 5.02 11.19
CA ASN A 41 -8.48 6.13 11.10
C ASN A 41 -9.18 6.27 9.76
N LEU A 42 -8.87 5.44 8.78
CA LEU A 42 -9.53 5.47 7.48
C LEU A 42 -10.89 4.81 7.49
N GLY A 43 -11.29 4.28 8.57
CA GLY A 43 -12.54 3.60 8.62
C GLY A 43 -13.28 3.84 9.90
N THR A 44 -14.47 3.45 9.87
CA THR A 44 -15.23 3.09 11.03
C THR A 44 -14.49 1.97 11.78
N ASP A 45 -14.84 1.71 12.98
CA ASP A 45 -14.22 0.72 13.88
C ASP A 45 -14.02 -0.68 13.28
N CYS A 46 -14.52 -0.93 12.08
CA CYS A 46 -14.54 -2.23 11.44
C CYS A 46 -13.63 -2.38 10.22
N LEU A 47 -13.12 -1.30 9.66
CA LEU A 47 -12.32 -1.33 8.44
C LEU A 47 -10.93 -0.78 8.69
N HIS A 48 -9.96 -1.66 8.65
CA HIS A 48 -8.56 -1.30 8.74
C HIS A 48 -7.95 -1.38 7.36
N TYR A 49 -7.43 -0.25 6.88
CA TYR A 49 -6.72 -0.18 5.63
C TYR A 49 -5.22 -0.17 5.87
N GLN A 50 -4.50 -0.98 5.09
CA GLN A 50 -3.06 -0.82 4.93
C GLN A 50 -2.79 -0.13 3.61
N ILE A 51 -2.00 0.93 3.65
CA ILE A 51 -1.69 1.74 2.48
C ILE A 51 -0.24 1.48 2.09
N LYS A 52 -0.06 0.98 0.87
CA LYS A 52 1.26 0.68 0.33
C LYS A 52 1.40 1.33 -1.04
N GLY A 53 2.58 1.79 -1.35
CA GLY A 53 2.88 2.38 -2.65
C GLY A 53 3.94 1.58 -3.40
N ALA A 54 4.28 2.07 -4.59
CA ALA A 54 5.37 1.52 -5.37
C ALA A 54 6.65 1.47 -4.52
N ARG A 55 7.41 0.38 -4.65
CA ARG A 55 8.64 0.10 -3.91
C ARG A 55 8.47 -0.08 -2.40
N ALA A 56 7.25 -0.20 -1.91
CA ALA A 56 7.04 -0.48 -0.50
C ALA A 56 7.52 -1.89 -0.12
N SER A 57 8.08 -2.01 1.07
CA SER A 57 8.24 -3.33 1.70
C SER A 57 6.89 -3.78 2.21
N VAL A 58 6.44 -4.95 1.80
CA VAL A 58 5.08 -5.43 2.12
C VAL A 58 5.05 -6.54 3.15
N CYS A 59 6.13 -7.27 3.30
CA CYS A 59 6.30 -8.20 4.41
C CYS A 59 7.78 -8.53 4.63
N ARG A 60 8.09 -9.05 5.81
CA ARG A 60 9.37 -9.69 6.08
C ARG A 60 9.20 -11.20 5.95
N GLY A 61 10.16 -11.84 5.28
CA GLY A 61 10.09 -13.25 4.99
C GLY A 61 9.45 -13.55 3.65
N ARG A 62 9.26 -14.83 3.37
CA ARG A 62 8.81 -15.34 2.07
C ARG A 62 7.32 -15.58 2.00
N ASP A 63 6.72 -15.89 3.14
CA ASP A 63 5.31 -16.26 3.20
C ASP A 63 4.45 -15.05 3.51
N ILE A 64 3.99 -14.40 2.45
CA ILE A 64 3.10 -13.25 2.58
C ILE A 64 1.74 -13.65 3.17
N GLU A 65 1.26 -14.85 2.90
CA GLU A 65 -0.03 -15.29 3.42
C GLU A 65 0.01 -15.43 4.94
N ALA A 66 1.05 -16.09 5.47
CA ALA A 66 1.25 -16.21 6.91
C ALA A 66 1.46 -14.84 7.56
N TYR A 67 2.26 -13.97 6.93
CA TYR A 67 2.52 -12.64 7.45
C TYR A 67 1.24 -11.80 7.55
N LEU A 68 0.41 -11.81 6.51
CA LEU A 68 -0.81 -11.03 6.48
C LEU A 68 -1.99 -11.68 7.23
N ALA A 69 -1.90 -12.98 7.54
CA ALA A 69 -2.95 -13.63 8.33
C ALA A 69 -3.14 -12.99 9.71
N GLU A 70 -2.07 -12.45 10.30
CA GLU A 70 -2.11 -11.77 11.58
C GLU A 70 -2.47 -10.28 11.47
N ASP A 71 -2.47 -9.72 10.27
CA ASP A 71 -2.81 -8.32 10.06
C ASP A 71 -4.33 -8.12 10.20
N LYS A 72 -4.71 -7.15 11.02
CA LYS A 72 -6.13 -6.81 11.26
C LYS A 72 -6.77 -6.09 10.08
N ALA A 73 -5.97 -5.57 9.15
CA ALA A 73 -6.51 -4.92 7.96
C ALA A 73 -7.28 -5.94 7.11
N THR A 74 -8.47 -5.55 6.69
CA THR A 74 -9.32 -6.35 5.80
C THR A 74 -9.18 -5.92 4.36
N GLU A 75 -8.75 -4.71 4.13
CA GLU A 75 -8.52 -4.14 2.81
C GLU A 75 -7.14 -3.49 2.73
N PHE A 76 -6.58 -3.52 1.55
CA PHE A 76 -5.27 -2.96 1.25
C PHE A 76 -5.40 -1.96 0.13
N ILE A 77 -4.75 -0.83 0.27
CA ILE A 77 -4.77 0.22 -0.76
C ILE A 77 -3.38 0.34 -1.35
N TYR A 78 -3.28 0.06 -2.63
CA TYR A 78 -2.08 0.35 -3.40
C TYR A 78 -2.19 1.74 -4.00
N VAL A 79 -1.15 2.55 -3.83
CA VAL A 79 -1.08 3.91 -4.36
C VAL A 79 0.00 3.97 -5.42
N THR A 80 -0.33 4.50 -6.59
CA THR A 80 0.63 4.65 -7.68
C THR A 80 1.76 5.61 -7.31
N ALA A 81 2.92 5.43 -7.93
CA ALA A 81 4.12 6.21 -7.62
C ALA A 81 3.93 7.72 -7.84
N ASP A 82 3.09 8.11 -8.78
CA ASP A 82 2.74 9.50 -9.06
C ASP A 82 1.72 10.09 -8.09
N LEU A 83 1.21 9.30 -7.15
CA LEU A 83 0.19 9.68 -6.17
C LEU A 83 -1.14 10.13 -6.78
N LYS A 84 -1.46 9.67 -7.99
CA LYS A 84 -2.69 10.07 -8.70
C LYS A 84 -3.82 9.07 -8.57
N ASN A 85 -3.50 7.80 -8.30
CA ASN A 85 -4.50 6.73 -8.26
C ASN A 85 -4.28 5.84 -7.05
N GLY A 86 -5.39 5.37 -6.50
CA GLY A 86 -5.40 4.32 -5.49
C GLY A 86 -6.27 3.14 -5.93
N TYR A 87 -5.91 1.96 -5.45
CA TYR A 87 -6.62 0.71 -5.74
C TYR A 87 -6.92 0.00 -4.43
N ILE A 88 -8.21 -0.14 -4.14
CA ILE A 88 -8.66 -0.86 -2.95
C ILE A 88 -8.79 -2.33 -3.30
N MET A 89 -8.06 -3.15 -2.59
CA MET A 89 -7.99 -4.60 -2.77
C MET A 89 -8.45 -5.30 -1.51
N SER A 90 -9.13 -6.43 -1.68
CA SER A 90 -9.30 -7.37 -0.58
C SER A 90 -7.94 -7.95 -0.17
N LYS A 91 -7.87 -8.60 0.99
CA LYS A 91 -6.63 -9.25 1.42
C LYS A 91 -6.16 -10.30 0.39
N SER A 92 -7.07 -11.10 -0.15
CA SER A 92 -6.72 -12.11 -1.15
C SER A 92 -6.24 -11.50 -2.47
N GLU A 93 -6.85 -10.43 -2.93
CA GLU A 93 -6.39 -9.70 -4.12
C GLU A 93 -5.01 -9.09 -3.91
N TYR A 94 -4.77 -8.53 -2.73
CA TYR A 94 -3.47 -7.96 -2.40
C TYR A 94 -2.36 -9.02 -2.35
N ILE A 95 -2.65 -10.20 -1.79
CA ILE A 95 -1.73 -11.33 -1.78
C ILE A 95 -1.38 -11.75 -3.22
N GLU A 96 -2.38 -11.89 -4.09
CA GLU A 96 -2.17 -12.18 -5.51
C GLU A 96 -1.29 -11.12 -6.17
N PHE A 97 -1.60 -9.85 -5.94
CA PHE A 97 -0.84 -8.72 -6.47
C PHE A 97 0.64 -8.76 -6.05
N VAL A 98 0.90 -8.98 -4.77
CA VAL A 98 2.27 -9.03 -4.24
C VAL A 98 3.02 -10.27 -4.74
N LYS A 99 2.36 -11.42 -4.83
CA LYS A 99 2.98 -12.63 -5.39
C LYS A 99 3.34 -12.45 -6.86
N THR A 100 2.52 -11.74 -7.61
CA THR A 100 2.76 -11.51 -9.04
C THR A 100 3.86 -10.47 -9.27
N PHE A 101 3.86 -9.39 -8.52
CA PHE A 101 4.71 -8.21 -8.78
C PHE A 101 5.77 -7.94 -7.71
N GLY A 102 5.71 -8.60 -6.58
CA GLY A 102 6.69 -8.45 -5.52
C GLY A 102 8.02 -9.12 -5.87
N THR A 103 9.10 -8.56 -5.36
CA THR A 103 10.44 -9.11 -5.52
C THR A 103 11.01 -9.42 -4.14
N LEU A 104 11.54 -10.64 -3.99
CA LEU A 104 12.26 -11.01 -2.79
C LEU A 104 13.61 -10.28 -2.77
N THR A 105 13.85 -9.55 -1.72
CA THR A 105 15.09 -8.82 -1.49
C THR A 105 15.60 -9.10 -0.09
N ARG A 106 16.87 -8.79 0.16
CA ARG A 106 17.46 -8.90 1.48
C ARG A 106 17.76 -7.52 2.03
N GLU A 107 17.36 -7.24 3.26
CA GLU A 107 17.75 -6.03 3.95
C GLU A 107 19.26 -6.03 4.19
N SER A 108 19.85 -4.83 4.23
CA SER A 108 21.26 -4.69 4.64
C SER A 108 21.47 -5.23 6.06
N ALA A 109 22.69 -5.69 6.36
CA ALA A 109 23.05 -6.13 7.71
C ALA A 109 22.76 -5.05 8.75
N LYS A 110 22.91 -3.77 8.39
CA LYS A 110 22.58 -2.61 9.22
C LYS A 110 21.12 -2.58 9.66
N ASN A 111 20.20 -3.09 8.83
CA ASN A 111 18.77 -3.14 9.11
C ASN A 111 18.31 -4.53 9.55
N GLY A 112 19.24 -5.40 9.98
CA GLY A 112 18.92 -6.72 10.51
C GLY A 112 19.11 -7.88 9.52
N GLY A 113 19.37 -7.64 8.26
CA GLY A 113 19.68 -8.67 7.26
C GLY A 113 18.53 -9.63 6.93
N HIS A 114 17.28 -9.24 7.18
CA HIS A 114 16.11 -10.09 6.92
C HIS A 114 15.73 -10.10 5.45
N GLU A 115 15.21 -11.24 4.98
CA GLU A 115 14.53 -11.29 3.70
C GLU A 115 13.20 -10.53 3.79
N LYS A 116 12.82 -9.84 2.71
CA LYS A 116 11.56 -9.13 2.60
C LYS A 116 11.04 -9.17 1.17
N ILE A 117 9.73 -9.08 1.04
CA ILE A 117 9.10 -8.89 -0.27
C ILE A 117 8.84 -7.40 -0.45
N ARG A 118 9.26 -6.89 -1.59
CA ARG A 118 9.09 -5.48 -1.96
C ARG A 118 8.35 -5.38 -3.28
N LEU A 119 7.42 -4.44 -3.37
CA LEU A 119 6.75 -4.13 -4.62
C LEU A 119 7.74 -3.48 -5.59
N LYS A 120 7.67 -3.90 -6.85
CA LYS A 120 8.47 -3.36 -7.95
C LYS A 120 8.04 -1.94 -8.30
N HIS A 121 8.86 -1.25 -9.08
CA HIS A 121 8.39 -0.11 -9.84
C HIS A 121 7.24 -0.53 -10.77
N GLU A 122 6.30 0.37 -10.96
CA GLU A 122 5.22 0.15 -11.91
C GLU A 122 5.78 -0.05 -13.31
N ASN A 123 5.25 -1.07 -13.97
CA ASN A 123 5.55 -1.41 -15.35
C ASN A 123 4.24 -1.69 -16.10
N ASN A 124 4.33 -1.99 -17.40
CA ASN A 124 3.15 -2.25 -18.20
C ASN A 124 2.33 -3.44 -17.71
N GLU A 125 2.98 -4.51 -17.28
CA GLU A 125 2.29 -5.71 -16.76
C GLU A 125 1.48 -5.38 -15.51
N MET A 126 2.05 -4.61 -14.59
CA MET A 126 1.35 -4.17 -13.40
C MET A 126 0.17 -3.26 -13.75
N ARG A 127 0.35 -2.33 -14.67
CA ARG A 127 -0.73 -1.45 -15.13
C ARG A 127 -1.87 -2.22 -15.78
N GLU A 128 -1.56 -3.22 -16.60
CA GLU A 128 -2.57 -4.11 -17.19
C GLU A 128 -3.34 -4.88 -16.12
N TRP A 129 -2.65 -5.40 -15.13
CA TRP A 129 -3.29 -6.09 -14.02
C TRP A 129 -4.22 -5.15 -13.23
N LEU A 130 -3.75 -3.95 -12.93
CA LEU A 130 -4.53 -2.93 -12.22
C LEU A 130 -5.73 -2.41 -13.04
N ALA A 131 -5.66 -2.46 -14.36
CA ALA A 131 -6.76 -2.08 -15.24
C ALA A 131 -7.98 -3.01 -15.13
N ARG A 132 -7.86 -4.12 -14.41
CA ARG A 132 -8.99 -5.00 -14.06
C ARG A 132 -9.96 -4.35 -13.05
N ALA A 133 -9.53 -3.29 -12.41
CA ALA A 133 -10.35 -2.56 -11.44
C ALA A 133 -11.51 -1.79 -12.10
#